data_64445ede93b6e95f4e52394f871d3e36
#
_entry.id   64445ede93b6e95f4e52394f871d3e36
#
_cell.length_a   1.000
_cell.length_b   1.000
_cell.length_c   1.000
_cell.angle_alpha   90.00
_cell.angle_beta   90.00
_cell.angle_gamma   90.00
#
_symmetry.space_group_name_H-M   'P 1'
#
loop_
_entity.id
_entity.type
_entity.pdbx_description
1 polymer ?
#
loop_
_entity_poly.entity_id
_entity_poly.type
_entity_poly.pdbx_seq_one_letter_code
_entity_poly.pdbx_strand_id
1 'polypeptide(L)'
;MKLEHVDKGKAVISCENKKEFSQYLGYMHGGMVSAIADTAGGHAAATMLKEGYKTVTSELKIHFLKPVVSKKVIATGEVLSAGKRLIIVETTVRDEEDNMLAKMIATMFVIEPSK
;
A
#
# COMPACT_ATOMS: atom_id res chain seq x y z
N MET A 1 5.67 7.92 6.82
CA MET A 1 4.80 7.82 5.63
C MET A 1 3.97 9.07 5.51
N LYS A 2 3.80 9.53 4.30
CA LYS A 2 3.02 10.74 4.02
C LYS A 2 1.98 10.44 2.95
N LEU A 3 0.72 10.80 3.21
CA LEU A 3 -0.35 10.68 2.24
C LEU A 3 -0.24 11.85 1.26
N GLU A 4 0.13 11.56 0.01
CA GLU A 4 0.35 12.59 -1.02
C GLU A 4 -0.92 12.92 -1.77
N HIS A 5 -1.77 11.92 -2.04
CA HIS A 5 -2.97 12.11 -2.85
C HIS A 5 -3.99 11.03 -2.53
N VAL A 6 -5.27 11.41 -2.49
CA VAL A 6 -6.39 10.48 -2.35
C VAL A 6 -7.47 10.89 -3.33
N ASP A 7 -7.98 9.91 -4.06
CA ASP A 7 -9.12 10.07 -4.95
C ASP A 7 -9.94 8.80 -4.85
N LYS A 8 -11.13 8.77 -5.42
CA LYS A 8 -11.98 7.59 -5.35
C LYS A 8 -11.28 6.39 -5.99
N GLY A 9 -11.03 5.36 -5.20
CA GLY A 9 -10.38 4.15 -5.64
C GLY A 9 -8.86 4.24 -5.78
N LYS A 10 -8.25 5.34 -5.32
CA LYS A 10 -6.81 5.54 -5.47
C LYS A 10 -6.21 6.31 -4.31
N ALA A 11 -5.03 5.90 -3.87
CA ALA A 11 -4.26 6.64 -2.86
C ALA A 11 -2.77 6.54 -3.18
N VAL A 12 -2.07 7.64 -2.96
CA VAL A 12 -0.62 7.72 -3.16
C VAL A 12 0.02 8.05 -1.83
N ILE A 13 0.96 7.22 -1.42
CA ILE A 13 1.73 7.39 -0.19
C ILE A 13 3.20 7.45 -0.53
N SER A 14 3.92 8.39 0.07
CA SER A 14 5.37 8.44 -0.02
C SER A 14 5.99 8.10 1.34
N CYS A 15 7.19 7.58 1.32
CA CYS A 15 7.95 7.28 2.52
C CYS A 15 9.42 7.50 2.26
N GLU A 16 10.08 8.24 3.15
CA GLU A 16 11.51 8.40 3.09
C GLU A 16 12.19 7.10 3.53
N ASN A 17 13.24 6.73 2.82
CA ASN A 17 14.04 5.56 3.17
C ASN A 17 15.01 5.96 4.27
N LYS A 18 14.68 5.62 5.50
CA LYS A 18 15.50 5.91 6.67
C LYS A 18 16.41 4.71 6.98
N LYS A 19 17.55 5.00 7.58
CA LYS A 19 18.51 3.97 7.99
C LYS A 19 17.85 2.90 8.89
N GLU A 20 16.88 3.29 9.73
CA GLU A 20 16.16 2.38 10.62
C GLU A 20 15.34 1.33 9.85
N PHE A 21 15.04 1.58 8.59
CA PHE A 21 14.27 0.65 7.74
C PHE A 21 15.16 -0.31 6.97
N SER A 22 16.48 -0.20 7.11
CA SER A 22 17.43 -1.00 6.33
C SER A 22 17.61 -2.39 6.91
N GLN A 23 17.68 -3.39 6.01
CA GLN A 23 18.17 -4.71 6.38
C GLN A 23 19.72 -4.68 6.38
N TYR A 24 20.36 -5.79 6.78
CA TYR A 24 21.82 -5.80 6.98
C TYR A 24 22.65 -5.52 5.71
N LEU A 25 22.08 -5.69 4.53
CA LEU A 25 22.74 -5.35 3.25
C LEU A 25 22.62 -3.88 2.87
N GLY A 26 21.93 -3.07 3.69
CA GLY A 26 21.75 -1.64 3.42
C GLY A 26 20.52 -1.28 2.61
N TYR A 27 19.72 -2.27 2.18
CA TYR A 27 18.48 -2.04 1.46
C TYR A 27 17.31 -1.86 2.44
N MET A 28 16.25 -1.18 2.02
CA MET A 28 15.05 -1.10 2.83
C MET A 28 14.49 -2.51 3.06
N HIS A 29 14.17 -2.83 4.32
CA HIS A 29 13.63 -4.14 4.67
C HIS A 29 12.31 -4.41 3.93
N GLY A 30 12.16 -5.64 3.40
CA GLY A 30 10.94 -6.05 2.69
C GLY A 30 9.67 -5.88 3.51
N GLY A 31 9.76 -6.10 4.83
CA GLY A 31 8.63 -5.85 5.73
C GLY A 31 8.18 -4.39 5.71
N MET A 32 9.14 -3.44 5.61
CA MET A 32 8.79 -2.03 5.52
C MET A 32 8.17 -1.69 4.17
N VAL A 33 8.70 -2.26 3.08
CA VAL A 33 8.12 -2.08 1.74
C VAL A 33 6.68 -2.61 1.73
N SER A 34 6.45 -3.78 2.34
CA SER A 34 5.12 -4.38 2.44
C SER A 34 4.16 -3.50 3.25
N ALA A 35 4.63 -2.91 4.35
CA ALA A 35 3.83 -2.01 5.18
C ALA A 35 3.40 -0.77 4.40
N ILE A 36 4.31 -0.19 3.61
CA ILE A 36 4.01 0.99 2.80
C ILE A 36 2.99 0.63 1.72
N ALA A 37 3.18 -0.50 1.05
CA ALA A 37 2.27 -0.96 0.01
C ALA A 37 0.87 -1.26 0.56
N ASP A 38 0.81 -1.93 1.71
CA ASP A 38 -0.46 -2.27 2.36
C ASP A 38 -1.19 -1.00 2.82
N THR A 39 -0.46 -0.02 3.34
CA THR A 39 -1.03 1.25 3.77
C THR A 39 -1.66 1.99 2.58
N ALA A 40 -0.98 2.05 1.45
CA ALA A 40 -1.52 2.70 0.24
C ALA A 40 -2.77 1.98 -0.25
N GLY A 41 -2.74 0.65 -0.29
CA GLY A 41 -3.89 -0.17 -0.68
C GLY A 41 -5.07 0.01 0.28
N GLY A 42 -4.80 0.07 1.58
CA GLY A 42 -5.82 0.29 2.60
C GLY A 42 -6.50 1.65 2.48
N HIS A 43 -5.72 2.70 2.21
CA HIS A 43 -6.28 4.03 1.98
C HIS A 43 -7.14 4.07 0.70
N ALA A 44 -6.69 3.39 -0.36
CA ALA A 44 -7.47 3.29 -1.60
C ALA A 44 -8.80 2.59 -1.34
N ALA A 45 -8.78 1.47 -0.61
CA ALA A 45 -9.98 0.72 -0.25
C ALA A 45 -10.93 1.57 0.60
N ALA A 46 -10.39 2.34 1.54
CA ALA A 46 -11.19 3.19 2.42
C ALA A 46 -12.03 4.22 1.65
N THR A 47 -11.57 4.66 0.49
CA THR A 47 -12.32 5.61 -0.34
C THR A 47 -13.64 5.05 -0.86
N MET A 48 -13.79 3.71 -0.85
CA MET A 48 -14.95 3.01 -1.37
C MET A 48 -15.96 2.66 -0.27
N LEU A 49 -15.64 2.96 0.98
CA LEU A 49 -16.46 2.57 2.13
C LEU A 49 -17.53 3.61 2.45
N LYS A 50 -18.64 3.12 2.97
CA LYS A 50 -19.66 3.96 3.58
C LYS A 50 -19.17 4.44 4.94
N GLU A 51 -19.76 5.53 5.42
CA GLU A 51 -19.43 6.08 6.73
C GLU A 51 -19.56 5.02 7.83
N GLY A 52 -18.55 4.96 8.70
CA GLY A 52 -18.52 4.02 9.80
C GLY A 52 -17.96 2.64 9.46
N TYR A 53 -17.82 2.31 8.18
CA TYR A 53 -17.23 1.04 7.75
C TYR A 53 -15.71 1.14 7.77
N LYS A 54 -15.06 0.01 7.98
CA LYS A 54 -13.60 -0.10 8.01
C LYS A 54 -13.15 -1.31 7.21
N THR A 55 -11.86 -1.38 6.90
CA THR A 55 -11.28 -2.57 6.29
C THR A 55 -10.11 -3.09 7.12
N VAL A 56 -9.89 -4.39 7.02
CA VAL A 56 -8.65 -5.02 7.48
C VAL A 56 -8.12 -5.84 6.33
N THR A 57 -6.80 -5.93 6.22
CA THR A 57 -6.16 -6.77 5.22
C THR A 57 -6.31 -8.22 5.65
N SER A 58 -6.99 -9.03 4.84
CA SER A 58 -7.12 -10.46 5.11
C SER A 58 -6.02 -11.27 4.44
N GLU A 59 -5.50 -10.78 3.32
CA GLU A 59 -4.47 -11.45 2.55
C GLU A 59 -3.74 -10.42 1.70
N LEU A 60 -2.43 -10.59 1.56
CA LEU A 60 -1.68 -9.82 0.59
C LEU A 60 -0.60 -10.70 -0.03
N LYS A 61 -0.30 -10.41 -1.28
CA LYS A 61 0.80 -11.02 -2.00
C LYS A 61 1.63 -9.90 -2.60
N ILE A 62 2.91 -9.90 -2.31
CA ILE A 62 3.82 -8.87 -2.82
C ILE A 62 5.00 -9.51 -3.53
N HIS A 63 5.35 -8.93 -4.67
CA HIS A 63 6.56 -9.28 -5.41
C HIS A 63 7.56 -8.14 -5.26
N PHE A 64 8.74 -8.48 -4.77
CA PHE A 64 9.85 -7.54 -4.69
C PHE A 64 10.66 -7.67 -5.97
N LEU A 65 10.66 -6.62 -6.78
CA LEU A 65 11.26 -6.64 -8.12
C LEU A 65 12.68 -6.11 -8.13
N LYS A 66 12.97 -5.13 -7.27
CA LYS A 66 14.28 -4.51 -7.15
C LYS A 66 14.55 -4.11 -5.70
N PRO A 67 15.82 -4.14 -5.25
CA PRO A 67 16.16 -3.62 -3.93
C PRO A 67 15.86 -2.13 -3.84
N VAL A 68 15.41 -1.68 -2.69
CA VAL A 68 15.12 -0.26 -2.45
C VAL A 68 16.38 0.41 -1.91
N VAL A 69 17.01 1.21 -2.73
CA VAL A 69 18.23 1.97 -2.39
C VAL A 69 18.01 3.47 -2.53
N SER A 70 16.88 3.88 -3.08
CA SER A 70 16.53 5.29 -3.29
C SER A 70 16.24 5.99 -1.95
N LYS A 71 16.28 7.32 -1.97
CA LYS A 71 16.01 8.14 -0.77
C LYS A 71 14.54 8.14 -0.39
N LYS A 72 13.67 7.82 -1.34
CA LYS A 72 12.22 7.91 -1.16
C LYS A 72 11.54 6.85 -2.02
N VAL A 73 10.45 6.30 -1.52
CA VAL A 73 9.59 5.40 -2.28
C VAL A 73 8.18 5.98 -2.36
N ILE A 74 7.49 5.67 -3.44
CA ILE A 74 6.14 6.15 -3.71
C ILE A 74 5.27 4.93 -4.00
N ALA A 75 4.24 4.75 -3.19
CA ALA A 75 3.29 3.64 -3.34
C ALA A 75 1.96 4.18 -3.83
N THR A 76 1.47 3.64 -4.94
CA THR A 76 0.17 3.98 -5.49
C THR A 76 -0.75 2.79 -5.36
N GLY A 77 -1.76 2.92 -4.51
CA GLY A 77 -2.79 1.91 -4.32
C GLY A 77 -4.00 2.22 -5.17
N GLU A 78 -4.54 1.21 -5.81
CA GLU A 78 -5.71 1.33 -6.67
C GLU A 78 -6.68 0.19 -6.40
N VAL A 79 -7.97 0.52 -6.35
CA VAL A 79 -9.02 -0.48 -6.18
C VAL A 79 -9.27 -1.15 -7.52
N LEU A 80 -9.16 -2.48 -7.55
CA LEU A 80 -9.47 -3.29 -8.73
C LEU A 80 -10.93 -3.71 -8.72
N SER A 81 -11.48 -4.03 -7.54
CA SER A 81 -12.83 -4.51 -7.39
C SER A 81 -13.33 -4.17 -5.99
N ALA A 82 -14.50 -3.60 -5.88
CA ALA A 82 -15.11 -3.26 -4.60
C ALA A 82 -16.45 -3.99 -4.47
N GLY A 83 -16.46 -5.02 -3.66
CA GLY A 83 -17.66 -5.76 -3.32
C GLY A 83 -18.21 -5.33 -1.96
N LYS A 84 -19.31 -5.96 -1.56
CA LYS A 84 -19.94 -5.68 -0.28
C LYS A 84 -19.08 -6.08 0.92
N ARG A 85 -18.34 -7.19 0.79
CA ARG A 85 -17.52 -7.73 1.87
C ARG A 85 -16.02 -7.68 1.60
N LEU A 86 -15.64 -7.70 0.33
CA LEU A 86 -14.24 -7.76 -0.08
C LEU A 86 -13.94 -6.63 -1.06
N ILE A 87 -12.78 -6.00 -0.85
CA ILE A 87 -12.24 -5.02 -1.78
C ILE A 87 -10.87 -5.52 -2.18
N ILE A 88 -10.65 -5.65 -3.48
CA ILE A 88 -9.35 -6.07 -4.01
C ILE A 88 -8.61 -4.83 -4.46
N VAL A 89 -7.38 -4.69 -3.98
CA VAL A 89 -6.53 -3.54 -4.30
C VAL A 89 -5.22 -4.02 -4.90
N GLU A 90 -4.64 -3.17 -5.71
CA GLU A 90 -3.32 -3.37 -6.29
C GLU A 90 -2.46 -2.16 -5.92
N THR A 91 -1.25 -2.39 -5.46
CA THR A 91 -0.32 -1.31 -5.14
C THR A 91 0.97 -1.49 -5.91
N THR A 92 1.44 -0.42 -6.53
CA THR A 92 2.72 -0.37 -7.19
C THR A 92 3.64 0.54 -6.38
N VAL A 93 4.82 0.05 -6.02
CA VAL A 93 5.83 0.81 -5.31
C VAL A 93 6.93 1.19 -6.30
N ARG A 94 7.20 2.49 -6.41
CA ARG A 94 8.22 3.03 -7.31
C ARG A 94 9.20 3.90 -6.54
N ASP A 95 10.38 4.11 -7.15
CA ASP A 95 11.32 5.10 -6.65
C ASP A 95 11.08 6.44 -7.34
N GLU A 96 11.92 7.44 -7.04
CA GLU A 96 11.77 8.78 -7.58
C GLU A 96 12.07 8.86 -9.08
N GLU A 97 12.75 7.85 -9.65
CA GLU A 97 13.05 7.75 -11.07
C GLU A 97 12.01 6.90 -11.82
N ASP A 98 10.90 6.61 -11.14
CA ASP A 98 9.79 5.82 -11.69
C ASP A 98 10.12 4.34 -11.96
N ASN A 99 11.17 3.81 -11.36
CA ASN A 99 11.45 2.37 -11.41
C ASN A 99 10.45 1.63 -10.54
N MET A 100 9.87 0.56 -11.06
CA MET A 100 8.98 -0.30 -10.28
C MET A 100 9.80 -1.19 -9.35
N LEU A 101 9.61 -1.01 -8.05
CA LEU A 101 10.37 -1.72 -7.03
C LEU A 101 9.61 -2.92 -6.47
N ALA A 102 8.29 -2.82 -6.40
CA ALA A 102 7.45 -3.90 -5.88
C ALA A 102 6.04 -3.77 -6.41
N LYS A 103 5.33 -4.89 -6.43
CA LYS A 103 3.93 -4.98 -6.84
C LYS A 103 3.18 -5.83 -5.84
N MET A 104 2.06 -5.31 -5.33
CA MET A 104 1.23 -6.01 -4.34
C MET A 104 -0.20 -6.14 -4.84
N ILE A 105 -0.83 -7.27 -4.56
CA ILE A 105 -2.28 -7.43 -4.67
C ILE A 105 -2.75 -7.87 -3.30
N ALA A 106 -3.78 -7.22 -2.79
CA ALA A 106 -4.31 -7.52 -1.47
C ALA A 106 -5.82 -7.61 -1.48
N THR A 107 -6.33 -8.44 -0.60
CA THR A 107 -7.76 -8.57 -0.32
C THR A 107 -8.04 -7.90 1.01
N MET A 108 -8.92 -6.92 1.01
CA MET A 108 -9.36 -6.20 2.21
C MET A 108 -10.76 -6.71 2.58
N PHE A 109 -10.93 -7.05 3.85
CA PHE A 109 -12.23 -7.47 4.37
C PHE A 109 -12.95 -6.25 4.94
N VAL A 110 -14.20 -6.05 4.52
CA VAL A 110 -15.02 -4.92 4.95
C VAL A 110 -15.68 -5.25 6.29
N ILE A 111 -15.48 -4.39 7.27
CA ILE A 111 -16.07 -4.52 8.60
C ILE A 111 -17.16 -3.49 8.77
N GLU A 112 -18.37 -3.98 9.08
CA GLU A 112 -19.52 -3.13 9.33
C GLU A 112 -19.37 -2.43 10.69
N PRO A 113 -19.95 -1.23 10.85
CA PRO A 113 -19.90 -0.55 12.15
C PRO A 113 -20.69 -1.35 13.19
N SER A 114 -20.22 -1.29 14.43
CA SER A 114 -20.92 -1.90 15.56
C SER A 114 -22.27 -1.22 15.76
N LYS A 115 -23.27 -2.02 16.07
CA LYS A 115 -24.60 -1.51 16.40
C LYS A 115 -24.65 -1.01 17.83
#